data_e628e69e1346b6e77fcc6653a6567364
#
_entry.id   e628e69e1346b6e77fcc6653a6567364
#
_cell.length_a   1.000
_cell.length_b   1.000
_cell.length_c   1.000
_cell.angle_alpha   90.00
_cell.angle_beta   90.00
_cell.angle_gamma   90.00
#
_symmetry.space_group_name_H-M   'P 1'
#
loop_
_entity.id
_entity.type
_entity.pdbx_description
1 polymer ?
#
loop_
_entity_poly.entity_id
_entity_poly.type
_entity_poly.pdbx_seq_one_letter_code
_entity_poly.pdbx_strand_id
1 'polypeptide(L)'
;KKEEAKALFGVDHAYVQPHAGADANVVAYWAILNKKIEMPSLEEIGETNLSHLTDEQWADLRAKLGNQRLLGLDYYSGGHLTHGYRQNVSARMFDAYSYTVDKETGLLDYDAIEKQAMEVKPLILLAGYSAYPRAINFKRFRQIADKCGAVLMVDMAHFAGLVAGKVFVGEENPCEWADIVTTTTHKTLRGPRGAIVLCKEEFAESVNKGCPLVLGGPLPHVMAAKAVAFKEARTPAYQDWAHKVQENAR
;
A
#
# COMPACT_ATOMS: atom_id res chain seq x y z
N LYS A 1 -14.17 0.63 14.85
CA LYS A 1 -13.18 1.40 14.08
C LYS A 1 -12.63 0.57 12.91
N LYS A 2 -12.07 -0.63 13.18
CA LYS A 2 -11.64 -1.56 12.12
C LYS A 2 -12.83 -1.96 11.24
N GLU A 3 -13.94 -2.34 11.85
CA GLU A 3 -15.16 -2.75 11.13
C GLU A 3 -15.74 -1.63 10.25
N GLU A 4 -15.66 -0.36 10.65
CA GLU A 4 -16.08 0.76 9.80
C GLU A 4 -15.19 0.91 8.55
N ALA A 5 -13.88 0.73 8.70
CA ALA A 5 -12.96 0.75 7.56
C ALA A 5 -13.19 -0.44 6.63
N LYS A 6 -13.35 -1.65 7.19
CA LYS A 6 -13.67 -2.87 6.42
C LYS A 6 -14.97 -2.71 5.64
N ALA A 7 -16.02 -2.21 6.29
CA ALA A 7 -17.32 -1.99 5.65
C ALA A 7 -17.29 -0.87 4.58
N LEU A 8 -16.43 0.16 4.74
CA LEU A 8 -16.29 1.24 3.77
C LEU A 8 -15.61 0.77 2.48
N PHE A 9 -14.54 0.00 2.61
CA PHE A 9 -13.67 -0.40 1.49
C PHE A 9 -13.88 -1.84 1.00
N GLY A 10 -14.65 -2.66 1.71
CA GLY A 10 -14.95 -4.04 1.32
C GLY A 10 -13.74 -4.99 1.43
N VAL A 11 -12.91 -4.83 2.45
CA VAL A 11 -11.66 -5.60 2.65
C VAL A 11 -11.74 -6.56 3.83
N ASP A 12 -10.89 -7.58 3.82
CA ASP A 12 -10.85 -8.61 4.88
C ASP A 12 -10.36 -8.04 6.20
N HIS A 13 -9.30 -7.20 6.15
CA HIS A 13 -8.65 -6.65 7.34
C HIS A 13 -8.31 -5.18 7.20
N ALA A 14 -8.39 -4.45 8.32
CA ALA A 14 -8.03 -3.04 8.42
C ALA A 14 -7.20 -2.76 9.67
N TYR A 15 -6.10 -2.03 9.51
CA TYR A 15 -5.22 -1.57 10.57
C TYR A 15 -5.23 -0.04 10.61
N VAL A 16 -5.71 0.54 11.71
CA VAL A 16 -6.10 1.96 11.78
C VAL A 16 -5.17 2.82 12.64
N GLN A 17 -4.05 2.29 13.05
CA GLN A 17 -3.12 2.95 13.98
C GLN A 17 -2.10 3.91 13.32
N PRO A 18 -1.67 3.78 12.05
CA PRO A 18 -0.65 4.65 11.47
C PRO A 18 -0.98 6.14 11.62
N HIS A 19 0.07 6.94 11.93
CA HIS A 19 -0.04 8.36 12.19
C HIS A 19 0.02 9.20 10.91
N ALA A 20 0.70 8.69 9.87
CA ALA A 20 0.85 9.32 8.56
C ALA A 20 0.85 8.29 7.43
N GLY A 21 0.70 8.74 6.17
CA GLY A 21 0.77 7.87 5.00
C GLY A 21 2.11 7.15 4.87
N ALA A 22 3.21 7.85 5.16
CA ALA A 22 4.54 7.27 5.15
C ALA A 22 4.67 6.11 6.17
N ASP A 23 4.10 6.26 7.37
CA ASP A 23 4.07 5.21 8.39
C ASP A 23 3.29 3.98 7.92
N ALA A 24 2.13 4.21 7.27
CA ALA A 24 1.34 3.12 6.70
C ALA A 24 2.11 2.34 5.63
N ASN A 25 2.86 3.05 4.77
CA ASN A 25 3.70 2.41 3.76
C ASN A 25 4.85 1.62 4.40
N VAL A 26 5.51 2.15 5.44
CA VAL A 26 6.57 1.41 6.17
C VAL A 26 6.01 0.17 6.87
N VAL A 27 4.83 0.27 7.49
CA VAL A 27 4.14 -0.90 8.07
C VAL A 27 3.83 -1.96 7.01
N ALA A 28 3.33 -1.53 5.84
CA ALA A 28 3.04 -2.45 4.73
C ALA A 28 4.32 -3.13 4.21
N TYR A 29 5.39 -2.39 4.01
CA TYR A 29 6.69 -2.94 3.61
C TYR A 29 7.22 -3.95 4.61
N TRP A 30 7.22 -3.58 5.89
CA TRP A 30 7.64 -4.47 6.95
C TRP A 30 6.77 -5.75 6.99
N ALA A 31 5.45 -5.62 6.88
CA ALA A 31 4.53 -6.75 6.88
C ALA A 31 4.76 -7.70 5.70
N ILE A 32 5.05 -7.16 4.50
CA ILE A 32 5.37 -7.96 3.31
C ILE A 32 6.70 -8.70 3.51
N LEU A 33 7.74 -8.02 3.98
CA LEU A 33 9.03 -8.64 4.28
C LEU A 33 8.88 -9.74 5.34
N ASN A 34 8.13 -9.47 6.42
CA ASN A 34 7.86 -10.48 7.45
C ASN A 34 7.14 -11.71 6.86
N LYS A 35 6.04 -11.50 6.11
CA LYS A 35 5.21 -12.59 5.59
C LYS A 35 5.90 -13.41 4.50
N LYS A 36 6.62 -12.74 3.59
CA LYS A 36 7.14 -13.38 2.37
C LYS A 36 8.61 -13.80 2.48
N ILE A 37 9.37 -13.24 3.41
CA ILE A 37 10.82 -13.53 3.56
C ILE A 37 11.14 -14.07 4.94
N GLU A 38 10.78 -13.34 5.99
CA GLU A 38 11.16 -13.68 7.37
C GLU A 38 10.51 -14.98 7.84
N MET A 39 9.19 -15.08 7.76
CA MET A 39 8.47 -16.28 8.21
C MET A 39 8.89 -17.56 7.46
N PRO A 40 8.99 -17.58 6.10
CA PRO A 40 9.49 -18.74 5.39
C PRO A 40 10.95 -19.09 5.75
N SER A 41 11.82 -18.09 5.95
CA SER A 41 13.21 -18.35 6.34
C SER A 41 13.33 -18.95 7.75
N LEU A 42 12.47 -18.52 8.68
CA LEU A 42 12.39 -19.14 10.02
C LEU A 42 11.91 -20.60 9.94
N GLU A 43 10.90 -20.86 9.11
CA GLU A 43 10.38 -22.23 8.89
C GLU A 43 11.46 -23.15 8.29
N GLU A 44 12.23 -22.68 7.31
CA GLU A 44 13.35 -23.43 6.70
C GLU A 44 14.38 -23.93 7.72
N ILE A 45 14.65 -23.14 8.77
CA ILE A 45 15.64 -23.48 9.82
C ILE A 45 15.01 -24.10 11.08
N GLY A 46 13.68 -24.33 11.07
CA GLY A 46 12.94 -24.92 12.18
C GLY A 46 12.72 -23.99 13.38
N GLU A 47 12.79 -22.68 13.15
CA GLU A 47 12.60 -21.66 14.20
C GLU A 47 11.26 -20.92 14.04
N THR A 48 10.79 -20.37 15.15
CA THR A 48 9.51 -19.61 15.17
C THR A 48 9.69 -18.18 15.68
N ASN A 49 10.88 -17.84 16.20
CA ASN A 49 11.15 -16.56 16.81
C ASN A 49 12.57 -16.08 16.47
N LEU A 50 12.67 -14.84 16.02
CA LEU A 50 13.95 -14.19 15.71
C LEU A 50 14.95 -14.16 16.86
N SER A 51 14.46 -14.12 18.12
CA SER A 51 15.33 -14.09 19.30
C SER A 51 16.06 -15.42 19.58
N HIS A 52 15.67 -16.50 18.87
CA HIS A 52 16.34 -17.79 18.98
C HIS A 52 17.46 -17.97 17.96
N LEU A 53 17.57 -17.04 16.98
CA LEU A 53 18.59 -17.12 15.93
C LEU A 53 19.98 -16.89 16.49
N THR A 54 20.96 -17.64 15.96
CA THR A 54 22.37 -17.31 16.13
C THR A 54 22.73 -16.04 15.38
N ASP A 55 23.85 -15.41 15.70
CA ASP A 55 24.32 -14.20 15.00
C ASP A 55 24.53 -14.45 13.50
N GLU A 56 25.00 -15.65 13.11
CA GLU A 56 25.17 -16.05 11.71
C GLU A 56 23.82 -16.15 11.00
N GLN A 57 22.87 -16.89 11.57
CA GLN A 57 21.50 -17.01 11.02
C GLN A 57 20.81 -15.63 10.90
N TRP A 58 21.01 -14.77 11.89
CA TRP A 58 20.49 -13.41 11.83
C TRP A 58 21.15 -12.57 10.72
N ALA A 59 22.47 -12.70 10.53
CA ALA A 59 23.17 -12.00 9.45
C ALA A 59 22.68 -12.45 8.07
N ASP A 60 22.48 -13.76 7.87
CA ASP A 60 21.95 -14.32 6.64
C ASP A 60 20.52 -13.85 6.34
N LEU A 61 19.65 -13.85 7.37
CA LEU A 61 18.29 -13.35 7.21
C LEU A 61 18.26 -11.85 6.86
N ARG A 62 19.11 -11.04 7.51
CA ARG A 62 19.24 -9.62 7.19
C ARG A 62 19.69 -9.39 5.75
N ALA A 63 20.60 -10.22 5.24
CA ALA A 63 21.03 -10.15 3.84
C ALA A 63 19.87 -10.47 2.89
N LYS A 64 19.08 -11.53 3.19
CA LYS A 64 17.87 -11.85 2.42
C LYS A 64 16.86 -10.69 2.42
N LEU A 65 16.59 -10.07 3.59
CA LEU A 65 15.66 -8.93 3.73
C LEU A 65 16.13 -7.70 2.95
N GLY A 66 17.44 -7.38 3.02
CA GLY A 66 18.03 -6.21 2.37
C GLY A 66 18.15 -6.31 0.83
N ASN A 67 18.05 -7.52 0.26
CA ASN A 67 18.15 -7.76 -1.18
C ASN A 67 16.82 -7.80 -1.92
N GLN A 68 15.73 -7.43 -1.26
CA GLN A 68 14.41 -7.44 -1.88
C GLN A 68 14.20 -6.23 -2.80
N ARG A 69 13.43 -6.42 -3.89
CA ARG A 69 13.20 -5.40 -4.91
C ARG A 69 11.80 -4.82 -4.80
N LEU A 70 11.72 -3.50 -5.04
CA LEU A 70 10.47 -2.75 -5.13
C LEU A 70 10.41 -2.12 -6.52
N LEU A 71 9.27 -2.24 -7.20
CA LEU A 71 8.99 -1.54 -8.45
C LEU A 71 7.78 -0.61 -8.25
N GLY A 72 7.97 0.70 -8.31
CA GLY A 72 6.95 1.72 -8.07
C GLY A 72 6.91 2.81 -9.13
N LEU A 73 5.88 3.66 -9.10
CA LEU A 73 5.80 4.83 -10.00
C LEU A 73 6.89 5.83 -9.64
N ASP A 74 7.64 6.27 -10.66
CA ASP A 74 8.67 7.29 -10.52
C ASP A 74 8.12 8.60 -9.93
N TYR A 75 8.92 9.24 -9.08
CA TYR A 75 8.54 10.49 -8.42
C TYR A 75 8.17 11.59 -9.42
N TYR A 76 8.95 11.76 -10.49
CA TYR A 76 8.70 12.77 -11.51
C TYR A 76 7.54 12.43 -12.46
N SER A 77 7.09 11.17 -12.44
CA SER A 77 5.87 10.72 -13.11
C SER A 77 4.61 10.80 -12.22
N GLY A 78 4.74 11.33 -11.01
CA GLY A 78 3.65 11.52 -10.07
C GLY A 78 3.62 10.52 -8.90
N GLY A 79 4.64 9.71 -8.71
CA GLY A 79 4.79 8.81 -7.56
C GLY A 79 5.02 9.57 -6.25
N HIS A 80 4.82 8.89 -5.13
CA HIS A 80 5.13 9.42 -3.81
C HIS A 80 6.61 9.15 -3.45
N LEU A 81 7.19 9.95 -2.55
CA LEU A 81 8.57 9.72 -2.06
C LEU A 81 8.78 8.31 -1.51
N THR A 82 7.78 7.75 -0.83
CA THR A 82 7.85 6.38 -0.27
C THR A 82 7.73 5.28 -1.33
N HIS A 83 7.61 5.60 -2.61
CA HIS A 83 7.54 4.62 -3.71
C HIS A 83 8.92 4.30 -4.32
N GLY A 84 9.99 4.38 -3.53
CA GLY A 84 11.34 4.04 -3.97
C GLY A 84 12.20 5.26 -4.35
N TYR A 85 11.77 6.49 -4.02
CA TYR A 85 12.60 7.66 -4.25
C TYR A 85 13.92 7.55 -3.51
N ARG A 86 15.03 7.79 -4.21
CA ARG A 86 16.40 7.44 -3.78
C ARG A 86 16.81 7.98 -2.39
N GLN A 87 16.26 9.11 -1.97
CA GLN A 87 16.56 9.71 -0.66
C GLN A 87 15.61 9.22 0.46
N ASN A 88 14.55 8.52 0.11
CA ASN A 88 13.54 8.05 1.05
C ASN A 88 13.94 6.72 1.71
N VAL A 89 13.34 6.44 2.87
CA VAL A 89 13.52 5.18 3.60
C VAL A 89 13.18 3.95 2.75
N SER A 90 12.22 4.04 1.83
CA SER A 90 11.86 2.93 0.94
C SER A 90 13.04 2.46 0.08
N ALA A 91 13.85 3.39 -0.47
CA ALA A 91 15.07 3.05 -1.22
C ALA A 91 16.26 2.65 -0.31
N ARG A 92 16.08 2.68 1.02
CA ARG A 92 17.02 2.13 2.01
C ARG A 92 16.64 0.71 2.43
N MET A 93 15.34 0.39 2.35
CA MET A 93 14.80 -0.93 2.67
C MET A 93 14.85 -1.89 1.48
N PHE A 94 14.77 -1.37 0.25
CA PHE A 94 14.67 -2.15 -0.98
C PHE A 94 15.68 -1.69 -2.02
N ASP A 95 16.07 -2.62 -2.90
CA ASP A 95 16.62 -2.28 -4.21
C ASP A 95 15.46 -1.76 -5.07
N ALA A 96 15.35 -0.43 -5.16
CA ALA A 96 14.18 0.25 -5.69
C ALA A 96 14.32 0.57 -7.19
N TYR A 97 13.33 0.15 -7.95
CA TYR A 97 13.16 0.40 -9.38
C TYR A 97 11.91 1.25 -9.62
N SER A 98 11.89 1.98 -10.73
CA SER A 98 10.76 2.83 -11.07
C SER A 98 10.27 2.58 -12.48
N TYR A 99 8.94 2.53 -12.64
CA TYR A 99 8.30 2.67 -13.94
C TYR A 99 7.82 4.12 -14.14
N THR A 100 7.69 4.55 -15.39
CA THR A 100 7.34 5.92 -15.73
C THR A 100 6.07 5.97 -16.57
N VAL A 101 5.48 7.15 -16.70
CA VAL A 101 4.46 7.41 -17.72
C VAL A 101 5.12 7.48 -19.10
N ASP A 102 4.40 7.11 -20.13
CA ASP A 102 4.78 7.36 -21.50
C ASP A 102 4.85 8.88 -21.75
N LYS A 103 5.93 9.34 -22.37
CA LYS A 103 6.21 10.79 -22.51
C LYS A 103 5.33 11.50 -23.54
N GLU A 104 4.78 10.77 -24.50
CA GLU A 104 3.95 11.34 -25.55
C GLU A 104 2.50 11.42 -25.09
N THR A 105 2.00 10.37 -24.44
CA THR A 105 0.61 10.27 -24.01
C THR A 105 0.37 10.77 -22.59
N GLY A 106 1.39 10.79 -21.73
CA GLY A 106 1.27 11.03 -20.30
C GLY A 106 0.54 9.92 -19.54
N LEU A 107 0.37 8.74 -20.16
CA LEU A 107 -0.34 7.60 -19.58
C LEU A 107 0.62 6.50 -19.14
N LEU A 108 0.13 5.62 -18.26
CA LEU A 108 0.84 4.39 -17.90
C LEU A 108 0.74 3.40 -19.08
N ASP A 109 1.90 2.93 -19.54
CA ASP A 109 1.99 1.82 -20.47
C ASP A 109 2.10 0.51 -19.69
N TYR A 110 0.99 -0.21 -19.57
CA TYR A 110 0.92 -1.45 -18.79
C TYR A 110 1.76 -2.59 -19.38
N ASP A 111 1.98 -2.61 -20.70
CA ASP A 111 2.79 -3.65 -21.34
C ASP A 111 4.29 -3.39 -21.08
N ALA A 112 4.71 -2.13 -21.10
CA ALA A 112 6.06 -1.74 -20.69
C ALA A 112 6.30 -2.04 -19.20
N ILE A 113 5.31 -1.76 -18.33
CA ILE A 113 5.38 -2.08 -16.89
C ILE A 113 5.46 -3.60 -16.68
N GLU A 114 4.68 -4.39 -17.42
CA GLU A 114 4.74 -5.87 -17.36
C GLU A 114 6.13 -6.38 -17.75
N LYS A 115 6.66 -5.90 -18.87
CA LYS A 115 8.01 -6.27 -19.32
C LYS A 115 9.05 -5.95 -18.24
N GLN A 116 9.03 -4.75 -17.69
CA GLN A 116 9.96 -4.34 -16.63
C GLN A 116 9.78 -5.19 -15.37
N ALA A 117 8.54 -5.49 -14.95
CA ALA A 117 8.26 -6.33 -13.79
C ALA A 117 8.81 -7.76 -13.97
N MET A 118 8.71 -8.32 -15.19
CA MET A 118 9.28 -9.63 -15.51
C MET A 118 10.81 -9.65 -15.48
N GLU A 119 11.47 -8.54 -15.86
CA GLU A 119 12.92 -8.38 -15.80
C GLU A 119 13.41 -8.16 -14.36
N VAL A 120 12.78 -7.25 -13.63
CA VAL A 120 13.13 -6.86 -12.25
C VAL A 120 12.78 -7.97 -11.26
N LYS A 121 11.66 -8.67 -11.45
CA LYS A 121 11.09 -9.65 -10.51
C LYS A 121 10.99 -9.07 -9.09
N PRO A 122 10.22 -7.98 -8.91
CA PRO A 122 10.13 -7.32 -7.61
C PRO A 122 9.36 -8.19 -6.60
N LEU A 123 9.72 -8.08 -5.32
CA LEU A 123 8.88 -8.60 -4.24
C LEU A 123 7.57 -7.80 -4.16
N ILE A 124 7.67 -6.48 -4.40
CA ILE A 124 6.53 -5.56 -4.32
C ILE A 124 6.38 -4.83 -5.65
N LEU A 125 5.23 -4.99 -6.29
CA LEU A 125 4.76 -4.12 -7.36
C LEU A 125 3.84 -3.08 -6.71
N LEU A 126 4.29 -1.82 -6.68
CA LEU A 126 3.60 -0.72 -6.02
C LEU A 126 2.93 0.19 -7.04
N ALA A 127 1.61 0.30 -6.96
CA ALA A 127 0.80 1.22 -7.74
C ALA A 127 0.21 2.33 -6.85
N GLY A 128 -0.35 3.36 -7.50
CA GLY A 128 -0.85 4.55 -6.82
C GLY A 128 0.05 5.76 -7.06
N TYR A 129 -0.42 6.92 -6.64
CA TYR A 129 0.20 8.19 -7.03
C TYR A 129 -0.04 9.33 -6.02
N SER A 130 0.79 10.36 -6.15
CA SER A 130 0.55 11.67 -5.56
C SER A 130 0.01 12.68 -6.57
N ALA A 131 0.49 12.64 -7.81
CA ALA A 131 0.24 13.67 -8.81
C ALA A 131 -0.06 13.13 -10.24
N TYR A 132 -0.41 11.87 -10.38
CA TYR A 132 -0.84 11.31 -11.67
C TYR A 132 -2.36 11.54 -11.87
N PRO A 133 -2.80 12.39 -12.82
CA PRO A 133 -4.18 12.85 -12.91
C PRO A 133 -5.06 11.96 -13.81
N ARG A 134 -4.84 10.67 -13.83
CA ARG A 134 -5.60 9.70 -14.62
C ARG A 134 -5.99 8.50 -13.76
N ALA A 135 -7.06 7.82 -14.16
CA ALA A 135 -7.47 6.56 -13.55
C ALA A 135 -6.42 5.46 -13.82
N ILE A 136 -6.29 4.55 -12.86
CA ILE A 136 -5.41 3.38 -12.97
C ILE A 136 -6.28 2.13 -13.08
N ASN A 137 -5.90 1.23 -13.99
CA ASN A 137 -6.47 -0.11 -14.07
C ASN A 137 -5.72 -1.06 -13.10
N PHE A 138 -6.28 -1.24 -11.90
CA PHE A 138 -5.66 -2.11 -10.87
C PHE A 138 -5.81 -3.59 -11.19
N LYS A 139 -6.81 -3.99 -11.97
CA LYS A 139 -6.92 -5.36 -12.48
C LYS A 139 -5.74 -5.72 -13.38
N ARG A 140 -5.31 -4.77 -14.23
CA ARG A 140 -4.12 -4.96 -15.05
C ARG A 140 -2.85 -5.08 -14.19
N PHE A 141 -2.71 -4.26 -13.15
CA PHE A 141 -1.62 -4.41 -12.17
C PHE A 141 -1.65 -5.76 -11.45
N ARG A 142 -2.84 -6.27 -11.09
CA ARG A 142 -2.98 -7.62 -10.50
C ARG A 142 -2.45 -8.69 -11.44
N GLN A 143 -2.83 -8.65 -12.73
CA GLN A 143 -2.34 -9.59 -13.72
C GLN A 143 -0.81 -9.56 -13.87
N ILE A 144 -0.20 -8.36 -13.84
CA ILE A 144 1.25 -8.19 -13.88
C ILE A 144 1.89 -8.80 -12.64
N ALA A 145 1.37 -8.49 -11.46
CA ALA A 145 1.89 -9.00 -10.19
C ALA A 145 1.81 -10.53 -10.13
N ASP A 146 0.70 -11.14 -10.59
CA ASP A 146 0.55 -12.60 -10.65
C ASP A 146 1.59 -13.24 -11.58
N LYS A 147 1.87 -12.63 -12.73
CA LYS A 147 2.86 -13.14 -13.69
C LYS A 147 4.29 -13.11 -13.14
N CYS A 148 4.67 -12.06 -12.44
CA CYS A 148 6.03 -11.91 -11.90
C CYS A 148 6.19 -12.44 -10.47
N GLY A 149 5.09 -12.87 -9.81
CA GLY A 149 5.09 -13.38 -8.43
C GLY A 149 5.22 -12.30 -7.36
N ALA A 150 4.91 -11.04 -7.68
CA ALA A 150 4.98 -9.92 -6.76
C ALA A 150 3.73 -9.80 -5.86
N VAL A 151 3.91 -9.23 -4.68
CA VAL A 151 2.81 -8.69 -3.88
C VAL A 151 2.36 -7.39 -4.53
N LEU A 152 1.06 -7.28 -4.86
CA LEU A 152 0.49 -6.02 -5.35
C LEU A 152 0.14 -5.14 -4.16
N MET A 153 0.87 -4.06 -4.00
CA MET A 153 0.58 -3.00 -3.03
C MET A 153 0.07 -1.75 -3.74
N VAL A 154 -0.96 -1.11 -3.18
CA VAL A 154 -1.49 0.15 -3.73
C VAL A 154 -1.54 1.23 -2.67
N ASP A 155 -0.95 2.38 -2.96
CA ASP A 155 -1.11 3.60 -2.17
C ASP A 155 -2.20 4.48 -2.81
N MET A 156 -3.39 4.48 -2.19
CA MET A 156 -4.54 5.25 -2.68
C MET A 156 -4.75 6.58 -1.92
N ALA A 157 -3.72 7.09 -1.24
CA ALA A 157 -3.83 8.24 -0.35
C ALA A 157 -4.51 9.46 -1.00
N HIS A 158 -4.24 9.73 -2.27
CA HIS A 158 -4.80 10.88 -2.98
C HIS A 158 -6.23 10.68 -3.49
N PHE A 159 -6.64 9.43 -3.73
CA PHE A 159 -7.95 9.12 -4.32
C PHE A 159 -8.84 8.20 -3.45
N ALA A 160 -8.46 7.95 -2.20
CA ALA A 160 -9.25 7.09 -1.29
C ALA A 160 -10.68 7.58 -1.10
N GLY A 161 -10.91 8.90 -1.12
CA GLY A 161 -12.25 9.46 -1.06
C GLY A 161 -13.11 9.15 -2.28
N LEU A 162 -12.49 9.02 -3.46
CA LEU A 162 -13.19 8.64 -4.70
C LEU A 162 -13.53 7.14 -4.70
N VAL A 163 -12.67 6.30 -4.11
CA VAL A 163 -12.97 4.87 -3.87
C VAL A 163 -14.10 4.72 -2.86
N ALA A 164 -14.01 5.38 -1.70
CA ALA A 164 -15.04 5.38 -0.67
C ALA A 164 -16.39 5.91 -1.19
N GLY A 165 -16.36 6.96 -2.00
CA GLY A 165 -17.52 7.60 -2.63
C GLY A 165 -18.05 6.87 -3.87
N LYS A 166 -17.51 5.68 -4.20
CA LYS A 166 -17.95 4.83 -5.34
C LYS A 166 -17.81 5.52 -6.71
N VAL A 167 -16.87 6.44 -6.84
CA VAL A 167 -16.45 7.03 -8.12
C VAL A 167 -15.53 6.05 -8.85
N PHE A 168 -14.54 5.51 -8.14
CA PHE A 168 -13.67 4.44 -8.65
C PHE A 168 -14.21 3.08 -8.19
N VAL A 169 -14.66 2.30 -9.16
CA VAL A 169 -15.27 0.97 -8.98
C VAL A 169 -14.67 -0.04 -9.96
N GLY A 170 -14.86 -1.33 -9.70
CA GLY A 170 -14.40 -2.39 -10.59
C GLY A 170 -12.88 -2.34 -10.80
N GLU A 171 -12.43 -2.19 -12.05
CA GLU A 171 -11.00 -2.22 -12.37
C GLU A 171 -10.20 -1.03 -11.78
N GLU A 172 -10.88 0.08 -11.44
CA GLU A 172 -10.31 1.27 -10.82
C GLU A 172 -10.35 1.25 -9.29
N ASN A 173 -10.95 0.23 -8.68
CA ASN A 173 -11.00 0.08 -7.22
C ASN A 173 -9.85 -0.81 -6.73
N PRO A 174 -8.79 -0.24 -6.10
CA PRO A 174 -7.64 -1.04 -5.69
C PRO A 174 -7.96 -2.08 -4.62
N CYS A 175 -9.02 -1.86 -3.82
CA CYS A 175 -9.39 -2.79 -2.74
C CYS A 175 -9.91 -4.14 -3.26
N GLU A 176 -10.31 -4.23 -4.53
CA GLU A 176 -10.73 -5.48 -5.16
C GLU A 176 -9.54 -6.31 -5.68
N TRP A 177 -8.39 -5.68 -5.96
CA TRP A 177 -7.29 -6.31 -6.69
C TRP A 177 -5.99 -6.44 -5.91
N ALA A 178 -5.71 -5.49 -5.01
CA ALA A 178 -4.44 -5.46 -4.28
C ALA A 178 -4.41 -6.45 -3.10
N ASP A 179 -3.21 -6.87 -2.74
CA ASP A 179 -2.98 -7.66 -1.54
C ASP A 179 -2.94 -6.77 -0.31
N ILE A 180 -2.33 -5.59 -0.45
CA ILE A 180 -2.26 -4.55 0.58
C ILE A 180 -2.57 -3.19 -0.04
N VAL A 181 -3.40 -2.42 0.64
CA VAL A 181 -3.72 -1.03 0.26
C VAL A 181 -3.41 -0.11 1.43
N THR A 182 -2.70 0.97 1.16
CA THR A 182 -2.45 2.03 2.14
C THR A 182 -3.17 3.30 1.76
N THR A 183 -3.55 4.11 2.73
CA THR A 183 -4.09 5.44 2.48
C THR A 183 -3.93 6.35 3.68
N THR A 184 -3.81 7.65 3.40
CA THR A 184 -4.06 8.69 4.41
C THR A 184 -5.55 8.86 4.66
N THR A 185 -5.91 9.38 5.84
CA THR A 185 -7.31 9.68 6.18
C THR A 185 -7.70 11.14 5.97
N HIS A 186 -6.74 12.04 5.73
CA HIS A 186 -6.92 13.50 5.73
C HIS A 186 -6.87 14.19 4.35
N LYS A 187 -6.86 13.43 3.25
CA LYS A 187 -6.92 13.97 1.88
C LYS A 187 -8.36 13.90 1.35
N THR A 188 -8.60 13.29 0.20
CA THR A 188 -9.95 13.14 -0.35
C THR A 188 -10.91 12.37 0.55
N LEU A 189 -10.42 11.56 1.49
CA LEU A 189 -11.27 10.88 2.48
C LEU A 189 -11.85 11.80 3.55
N ARG A 190 -11.37 13.05 3.66
CA ARG A 190 -11.88 14.11 4.55
C ARG A 190 -11.86 13.80 6.06
N GLY A 191 -10.98 12.90 6.49
CA GLY A 191 -10.84 12.52 7.89
C GLY A 191 -9.73 13.28 8.63
N PRO A 192 -9.44 12.90 9.87
CA PRO A 192 -8.34 13.46 10.65
C PRO A 192 -6.99 13.07 10.04
N ARG A 193 -5.94 13.84 10.39
CA ARG A 193 -4.57 13.44 10.02
C ARG A 193 -4.24 12.08 10.60
N GLY A 194 -3.81 11.18 9.72
CA GLY A 194 -3.48 9.81 10.02
C GLY A 194 -3.53 8.97 8.75
N ALA A 195 -3.39 7.67 8.93
CA ALA A 195 -3.44 6.71 7.82
C ALA A 195 -4.01 5.37 8.28
N ILE A 196 -4.25 4.48 7.33
CA ILE A 196 -4.67 3.11 7.56
C ILE A 196 -3.96 2.18 6.58
N VAL A 197 -3.85 0.91 6.96
CA VAL A 197 -3.47 -0.19 6.08
C VAL A 197 -4.66 -1.14 5.97
N LEU A 198 -5.03 -1.49 4.76
CA LEU A 198 -6.05 -2.46 4.40
C LEU A 198 -5.36 -3.65 3.75
N CYS A 199 -5.78 -4.87 4.03
CA CYS A 199 -5.11 -6.02 3.42
C CYS A 199 -6.01 -7.25 3.36
N LYS A 200 -5.60 -8.22 2.53
CA LYS A 200 -6.12 -9.57 2.57
C LYS A 200 -5.78 -10.25 3.89
N GLU A 201 -6.58 -11.23 4.29
CA GLU A 201 -6.43 -11.93 5.57
C GLU A 201 -5.04 -12.54 5.77
N GLU A 202 -4.39 -13.02 4.70
CA GLU A 202 -3.05 -13.60 4.78
C GLU A 202 -1.97 -12.66 5.36
N PHE A 203 -2.17 -11.33 5.25
CA PHE A 203 -1.25 -10.30 5.78
C PHE A 203 -1.67 -9.73 7.13
N ALA A 204 -2.87 -10.08 7.62
CA ALA A 204 -3.47 -9.44 8.81
C ALA A 204 -2.59 -9.55 10.05
N GLU A 205 -2.01 -10.71 10.31
CA GLU A 205 -1.12 -10.92 11.45
C GLU A 205 0.13 -10.04 11.37
N SER A 206 0.81 -10.05 10.22
CA SER A 206 2.03 -9.25 10.01
C SER A 206 1.74 -7.76 10.09
N VAL A 207 0.64 -7.28 9.49
CA VAL A 207 0.22 -5.87 9.57
C VAL A 207 -0.09 -5.45 11.01
N ASN A 208 -0.75 -6.30 11.81
CA ASN A 208 -1.07 -5.98 13.20
C ASN A 208 0.17 -5.81 14.10
N LYS A 209 1.30 -6.45 13.77
CA LYS A 209 2.57 -6.28 14.46
C LYS A 209 3.20 -4.89 14.24
N GLY A 210 2.69 -4.11 13.29
CA GLY A 210 3.20 -2.77 12.97
C GLY A 210 3.16 -1.79 14.15
N CYS A 211 2.19 -1.90 15.08
CA CYS A 211 2.14 -1.03 16.25
C CYS A 211 3.36 -1.22 17.18
N PRO A 212 3.64 -2.40 17.70
CA PRO A 212 4.78 -2.57 18.59
C PRO A 212 6.14 -2.48 17.89
N LEU A 213 6.22 -2.87 16.61
CA LEU A 213 7.52 -3.06 15.96
C LEU A 213 7.94 -1.89 15.05
N VAL A 214 7.00 -1.07 14.61
CA VAL A 214 7.26 0.03 13.65
C VAL A 214 6.83 1.38 14.20
N LEU A 215 5.58 1.49 14.70
CA LEU A 215 4.95 2.79 14.99
C LEU A 215 5.09 3.24 16.45
N GLY A 216 5.20 2.29 17.40
CA GLY A 216 5.00 2.59 18.81
C GLY A 216 3.52 2.79 19.18
N GLY A 217 3.24 3.57 20.24
CA GLY A 217 1.90 3.73 20.78
C GLY A 217 0.90 4.42 19.85
N PRO A 218 -0.35 3.96 19.80
CA PRO A 218 -1.39 4.58 18.97
C PRO A 218 -1.94 5.85 19.61
N LEU A 219 -2.62 6.68 18.82
CA LEU A 219 -3.34 7.90 19.23
C LEU A 219 -4.85 7.62 19.30
N PRO A 220 -5.41 7.24 20.47
CA PRO A 220 -6.83 6.81 20.58
C PRO A 220 -7.83 7.86 20.11
N HIS A 221 -7.56 9.14 20.37
CA HIS A 221 -8.43 10.24 19.94
C HIS A 221 -8.47 10.39 18.41
N VAL A 222 -7.33 10.24 17.72
CA VAL A 222 -7.27 10.23 16.24
C VAL A 222 -8.00 9.00 15.69
N MET A 223 -7.81 7.83 16.32
CA MET A 223 -8.52 6.61 15.92
C MET A 223 -10.05 6.74 16.10
N ALA A 224 -10.51 7.46 17.10
CA ALA A 224 -11.93 7.77 17.28
C ALA A 224 -12.45 8.68 16.16
N ALA A 225 -11.71 9.75 15.84
CA ALA A 225 -12.05 10.64 14.73
C ALA A 225 -12.06 9.94 13.36
N LYS A 226 -11.12 9.01 13.11
CA LYS A 226 -11.15 8.14 11.89
C LYS A 226 -12.47 7.37 11.81
N ALA A 227 -12.98 6.82 12.93
CA ALA A 227 -14.22 6.05 12.91
C ALA A 227 -15.43 6.91 12.51
N VAL A 228 -15.46 8.18 12.95
CA VAL A 228 -16.49 9.14 12.52
C VAL A 228 -16.37 9.41 11.02
N ALA A 229 -15.18 9.72 10.54
CA ALA A 229 -14.93 9.97 9.11
C ALA A 229 -15.36 8.78 8.21
N PHE A 230 -15.05 7.54 8.62
CA PHE A 230 -15.47 6.35 7.86
C PHE A 230 -16.99 6.17 7.84
N LYS A 231 -17.66 6.50 8.94
CA LYS A 231 -19.12 6.47 8.99
C LYS A 231 -19.75 7.53 8.08
N GLU A 232 -19.19 8.74 8.07
CA GLU A 232 -19.62 9.82 7.17
C GLU A 232 -19.38 9.45 5.70
N ALA A 233 -18.22 8.84 5.38
CA ALA A 233 -17.87 8.44 4.01
C ALA A 233 -18.80 7.36 3.42
N ARG A 234 -19.61 6.70 4.24
CA ARG A 234 -20.62 5.72 3.81
C ARG A 234 -21.98 6.33 3.49
N THR A 235 -22.15 7.63 3.68
CA THR A 235 -23.44 8.30 3.45
C THR A 235 -23.66 8.63 1.97
N PRO A 236 -24.92 8.69 1.49
CA PRO A 236 -25.23 9.16 0.13
C PRO A 236 -24.67 10.55 -0.14
N ALA A 237 -24.78 11.47 0.83
CA ALA A 237 -24.26 12.83 0.71
C ALA A 237 -22.73 12.88 0.45
N TYR A 238 -21.97 11.93 1.02
CA TYR A 238 -20.55 11.82 0.73
C TYR A 238 -20.29 11.28 -0.70
N GLN A 239 -21.09 10.32 -1.16
CA GLN A 239 -21.00 9.81 -2.52
C GLN A 239 -21.28 10.92 -3.54
N ASP A 240 -22.35 11.70 -3.35
CA ASP A 240 -22.69 12.85 -4.19
C ASP A 240 -21.54 13.87 -4.22
N TRP A 241 -20.92 14.14 -3.07
CA TRP A 241 -19.77 15.03 -2.99
C TRP A 241 -18.55 14.47 -3.77
N ALA A 242 -18.28 13.17 -3.67
CA ALA A 242 -17.16 12.54 -4.36
C ALA A 242 -17.33 12.58 -5.89
N HIS A 243 -18.54 12.32 -6.39
CA HIS A 243 -18.86 12.48 -7.81
C HIS A 243 -18.69 13.93 -8.27
N LYS A 244 -19.12 14.90 -7.43
CA LYS A 244 -18.94 16.33 -7.73
C LYS A 244 -17.48 16.75 -7.82
N VAL A 245 -16.58 16.15 -7.01
CA VAL A 245 -15.14 16.37 -7.12
C VAL A 245 -14.61 15.94 -8.49
N GLN A 246 -15.03 14.80 -8.99
CA GLN A 246 -14.62 14.33 -10.32
C GLN A 246 -15.21 15.21 -11.44
N GLU A 247 -16.47 15.57 -11.36
CA GLU A 247 -17.13 16.47 -12.32
C GLU A 247 -16.41 17.82 -12.44
N ASN A 248 -16.04 18.41 -11.31
CA ASN A 248 -15.37 19.71 -11.29
C ASN A 248 -13.92 19.66 -11.77
N ALA A 249 -13.31 18.47 -11.88
CA ALA A 249 -11.96 18.27 -12.41
C ALA A 249 -11.89 18.04 -13.92
N ARG A 250 -13.05 17.89 -14.57
CA ARG A 250 -13.21 17.75 -16.03
C ARG A 250 -13.46 19.09 -16.70
#